data_b086e7d32e0f2e26143eb5511506e218
#
_entry.id   b086e7d32e0f2e26143eb5511506e218
#
_cell.length_a   1.000
_cell.length_b   1.000
_cell.length_c   1.000
_cell.angle_alpha   90.00
_cell.angle_beta   90.00
_cell.angle_gamma   90.00
#
_symmetry.space_group_name_H-M   'P 1'
#
loop_
_entity.id
_entity.type
_entity.pdbx_description
1 polymer ?
#
loop_
_entity_poly.entity_id
_entity_poly.type
_entity_poly.pdbx_seq_one_letter_code
_entity_poly.pdbx_strand_id
1 'polypeptide(L)'
;MQKYNIWEIRKKISSAYLAEDIVKEFNLDSNMAHILKSKELGTLADIKEFLYAGYESLLDSFLFSDIKRALNRIDAALKNNEVIYIYGDYDADGIMGTCILYKILSSVSSNVHALLPNRFKQGYGLSCDMIDKLKAADTSLIITVDNGITAVKEIDYASKLGIDVIITDHHECNEELPQAYSILNPKKPNEPYPFKDLCGAAIAFKLALAMIEQKIASYDICELITLAMIGTIADIVPLTGENRIIALIGLNEIKKTKNLALIELMDDANLNPHEITCADIGFKIAPRINAAGRMTDANETIRMFCSNDRSFVKSKVSVLSEINKFRQTEEKKIYAQAAQIVEHENPDSRYIWVLSNPSWHEGVIGISAGRLAEEYNRPFILISESDNICKGSARSISGFNIFNAIKNSEHLLERFGGHSAAAGFSINKKNISEFERRLNEYAYENGISKLLYNTKYYDYESSDGIFTQKFISDIELLSPFGYKNP
;
A
#
# COMPACT_ATOMS: atom_id res chain seq x y z
N MET A 1 11.26 10.47 28.39
CA MET A 1 11.75 9.09 28.59
C MET A 1 12.85 8.77 27.60
N GLN A 2 14.04 8.30 28.03
CA GLN A 2 15.05 7.81 27.11
C GLN A 2 14.53 6.50 26.52
N LYS A 3 14.15 6.52 25.21
CA LYS A 3 13.92 5.28 24.45
C LYS A 3 15.24 4.51 24.46
N TYR A 4 15.30 3.36 25.10
CA TYR A 4 16.44 2.46 24.98
C TYR A 4 16.44 1.90 23.56
N ASN A 5 17.12 2.58 22.64
CA ASN A 5 17.37 2.06 21.31
C ASN A 5 18.60 1.17 21.38
N ILE A 6 18.42 -0.11 21.16
CA ILE A 6 19.53 -1.02 20.89
C ILE A 6 19.95 -0.76 19.44
N TRP A 7 21.23 -0.46 19.22
CA TRP A 7 21.77 -0.32 17.87
C TRP A 7 22.49 -1.61 17.51
N GLU A 8 22.11 -2.22 16.41
CA GLU A 8 22.72 -3.45 15.91
C GLU A 8 23.13 -3.26 14.44
N ILE A 9 24.31 -3.79 14.11
CA ILE A 9 24.73 -3.85 12.70
C ILE A 9 23.88 -4.87 11.97
N ARG A 10 23.40 -4.54 10.80
CA ARG A 10 22.71 -5.52 9.94
C ARG A 10 23.63 -6.71 9.68
N LYS A 11 23.08 -7.91 9.75
CA LYS A 11 23.89 -9.14 9.51
C LYS A 11 24.55 -9.04 8.14
N LYS A 12 25.89 -9.16 8.14
CA LYS A 12 26.64 -9.23 6.88
C LYS A 12 26.30 -10.55 6.19
N ILE A 13 25.82 -10.46 4.96
CA ILE A 13 25.62 -11.63 4.11
C ILE A 13 26.96 -12.00 3.49
N SER A 14 27.24 -13.29 3.42
CA SER A 14 28.40 -13.78 2.68
C SER A 14 28.17 -13.56 1.19
N SER A 15 28.80 -12.53 0.62
CA SER A 15 28.80 -12.25 -0.82
C SER A 15 30.04 -12.87 -1.49
N ALA A 16 29.88 -13.27 -2.74
CA ALA A 16 30.96 -13.84 -3.55
C ALA A 16 32.00 -12.80 -4.02
N TYR A 17 31.80 -11.51 -3.68
CA TYR A 17 32.63 -10.38 -4.10
C TYR A 17 33.12 -9.58 -2.88
N LEU A 18 34.23 -8.84 -3.06
CA LEU A 18 34.80 -7.95 -2.05
C LEU A 18 34.28 -6.51 -2.25
N ALA A 19 34.42 -5.68 -1.22
CA ALA A 19 34.10 -4.25 -1.35
C ALA A 19 34.97 -3.55 -2.39
N GLU A 20 36.21 -3.99 -2.52
CA GLU A 20 37.17 -3.49 -3.53
C GLU A 20 36.71 -3.79 -4.97
N ASP A 21 36.02 -4.90 -5.22
CA ASP A 21 35.45 -5.24 -6.52
C ASP A 21 34.35 -4.23 -6.89
N ILE A 22 33.50 -3.83 -5.92
CA ILE A 22 32.48 -2.81 -6.12
C ILE A 22 33.11 -1.46 -6.42
N VAL A 23 34.11 -1.05 -5.63
CA VAL A 23 34.82 0.22 -5.86
C VAL A 23 35.40 0.27 -7.26
N LYS A 24 36.04 -0.81 -7.70
CA LYS A 24 36.68 -0.89 -9.02
C LYS A 24 35.68 -0.90 -10.18
N GLU A 25 34.61 -1.71 -10.06
CA GLU A 25 33.62 -1.90 -11.13
C GLU A 25 32.75 -0.65 -11.32
N PHE A 26 32.31 -0.03 -10.22
CA PHE A 26 31.34 1.07 -10.26
C PHE A 26 31.95 2.45 -9.96
N ASN A 27 33.27 2.52 -9.72
CA ASN A 27 33.95 3.75 -9.33
C ASN A 27 33.29 4.47 -8.15
N LEU A 28 32.97 3.73 -7.06
CA LEU A 28 32.30 4.24 -5.87
C LEU A 28 33.28 4.48 -4.73
N ASP A 29 32.85 5.29 -3.73
CA ASP A 29 33.56 5.43 -2.48
C ASP A 29 33.63 4.10 -1.71
N SER A 30 34.70 3.85 -0.95
CA SER A 30 34.87 2.61 -0.20
C SER A 30 33.79 2.39 0.86
N ASN A 31 33.36 3.43 1.56
CA ASN A 31 32.27 3.33 2.54
C ASN A 31 30.94 2.96 1.87
N MET A 32 30.69 3.54 0.69
CA MET A 32 29.50 3.19 -0.13
C MET A 32 29.53 1.71 -0.56
N ALA A 33 30.69 1.21 -0.96
CA ALA A 33 30.83 -0.21 -1.30
C ALA A 33 30.55 -1.14 -0.10
N HIS A 34 30.93 -0.75 1.10
CA HIS A 34 30.60 -1.49 2.32
C HIS A 34 29.09 -1.48 2.62
N ILE A 35 28.42 -0.36 2.41
CA ILE A 35 26.96 -0.27 2.55
C ILE A 35 26.25 -1.18 1.52
N LEU A 36 26.66 -1.14 0.25
CA LEU A 36 26.11 -2.03 -0.78
C LEU A 36 26.30 -3.51 -0.43
N LYS A 37 27.46 -3.85 0.16
CA LYS A 37 27.73 -5.22 0.61
C LYS A 37 26.86 -5.66 1.79
N SER A 38 26.30 -4.74 2.57
CA SER A 38 25.36 -5.05 3.65
C SER A 38 23.93 -5.31 3.13
N LYS A 39 23.63 -4.92 1.89
CA LYS A 39 22.35 -5.20 1.24
C LYS A 39 22.36 -6.63 0.68
N GLU A 40 21.21 -7.26 0.62
CA GLU A 40 21.04 -8.66 0.20
C GLU A 40 21.23 -8.85 -1.32
N LEU A 41 22.33 -8.33 -1.86
CA LEU A 41 22.70 -8.41 -3.28
C LEU A 41 23.78 -9.51 -3.46
N GLY A 42 23.48 -10.54 -4.23
CA GLY A 42 24.32 -11.73 -4.33
C GLY A 42 25.53 -11.55 -5.25
N THR A 43 25.40 -10.75 -6.30
CA THR A 43 26.38 -10.58 -7.38
C THR A 43 26.62 -9.11 -7.74
N LEU A 44 27.72 -8.82 -8.48
CA LEU A 44 27.94 -7.47 -9.03
C LEU A 44 26.87 -7.09 -10.07
N ALA A 45 26.25 -8.05 -10.75
CA ALA A 45 25.12 -7.81 -11.64
C ALA A 45 23.90 -7.31 -10.88
N ASP A 46 23.60 -7.88 -9.71
CA ASP A 46 22.51 -7.42 -8.83
C ASP A 46 22.77 -6.01 -8.33
N ILE A 47 24.03 -5.67 -8.01
CA ILE A 47 24.40 -4.30 -7.63
C ILE A 47 24.20 -3.34 -8.79
N LYS A 48 24.59 -3.71 -10.00
CA LYS A 48 24.39 -2.91 -11.20
C LYS A 48 22.91 -2.64 -11.43
N GLU A 49 22.08 -3.67 -11.34
CA GLU A 49 20.62 -3.53 -11.45
C GLU A 49 20.05 -2.65 -10.33
N PHE A 50 20.48 -2.86 -9.08
CA PHE A 50 20.04 -2.04 -7.95
C PHE A 50 20.35 -0.54 -8.14
N LEU A 51 21.53 -0.20 -8.68
CA LEU A 51 21.97 1.18 -8.87
C LEU A 51 21.40 1.85 -10.12
N TYR A 52 21.25 1.09 -11.23
CA TYR A 52 21.06 1.62 -12.57
C TYR A 52 19.91 0.96 -13.36
N ALA A 53 18.94 0.37 -12.66
CA ALA A 53 17.80 -0.27 -13.32
C ALA A 53 17.02 0.68 -14.23
N GLY A 54 16.60 0.18 -15.38
CA GLY A 54 15.74 0.84 -16.34
C GLY A 54 14.50 -0.01 -16.69
N TYR A 55 13.79 0.37 -17.73
CA TYR A 55 12.61 -0.37 -18.20
C TYR A 55 12.92 -1.82 -18.56
N GLU A 56 14.12 -2.10 -19.03
CA GLU A 56 14.63 -3.44 -19.37
C GLU A 56 14.81 -4.36 -18.15
N SER A 57 14.84 -3.79 -16.95
CA SER A 57 14.94 -4.52 -15.69
C SER A 57 13.56 -4.94 -15.13
N LEU A 58 12.47 -4.46 -15.71
CA LEU A 58 11.13 -4.90 -15.33
C LEU A 58 10.94 -6.37 -15.70
N LEU A 59 10.42 -7.15 -14.78
CA LEU A 59 10.14 -8.57 -15.04
C LEU A 59 9.08 -8.71 -16.14
N ASP A 60 9.17 -9.78 -16.91
CA ASP A 60 8.18 -10.08 -17.94
C ASP A 60 6.79 -10.32 -17.32
N SER A 61 5.78 -9.58 -17.80
CA SER A 61 4.38 -9.73 -17.35
C SER A 61 3.84 -11.14 -17.64
N PHE A 62 4.36 -11.82 -18.67
CA PHE A 62 3.93 -13.17 -19.03
C PHE A 62 4.43 -14.27 -18.09
N LEU A 63 5.20 -13.92 -17.08
CA LEU A 63 5.53 -14.80 -15.96
C LEU A 63 4.33 -15.05 -15.03
N PHE A 64 3.29 -14.20 -15.04
CA PHE A 64 2.05 -14.53 -14.35
C PHE A 64 1.33 -15.68 -15.05
N SER A 65 0.99 -16.73 -14.29
CA SER A 65 0.40 -17.96 -14.82
C SER A 65 -0.90 -17.73 -15.58
N ASP A 66 -1.73 -16.80 -15.14
CA ASP A 66 -3.06 -16.53 -15.69
C ASP A 66 -3.10 -15.31 -16.64
N ILE A 67 -1.98 -14.65 -16.94
CA ILE A 67 -1.95 -13.41 -17.74
C ILE A 67 -2.58 -13.60 -19.12
N LYS A 68 -2.23 -14.69 -19.81
CA LYS A 68 -2.77 -14.98 -21.16
C LYS A 68 -4.28 -15.18 -21.13
N ARG A 69 -4.79 -15.83 -20.08
CA ARG A 69 -6.22 -16.05 -19.89
C ARG A 69 -6.95 -14.73 -19.65
N ALA A 70 -6.39 -13.84 -18.82
CA ALA A 70 -6.91 -12.50 -18.60
C ALA A 70 -6.95 -11.70 -19.91
N LEU A 71 -5.85 -11.67 -20.67
CA LEU A 71 -5.76 -10.95 -21.94
C LEU A 71 -6.77 -11.44 -22.97
N ASN A 72 -6.93 -12.75 -23.12
CA ASN A 72 -7.92 -13.34 -24.05
C ASN A 72 -9.34 -12.93 -23.68
N ARG A 73 -9.68 -12.89 -22.39
CA ARG A 73 -11.02 -12.47 -21.93
C ARG A 73 -11.27 -10.99 -22.16
N ILE A 74 -10.26 -10.14 -21.87
CA ILE A 74 -10.34 -8.71 -22.11
C ILE A 74 -10.48 -8.43 -23.61
N ASP A 75 -9.67 -9.04 -24.46
CA ASP A 75 -9.73 -8.88 -25.92
C ASP A 75 -11.09 -9.31 -26.49
N ALA A 76 -11.65 -10.42 -25.99
CA ALA A 76 -12.99 -10.87 -26.36
C ALA A 76 -14.06 -9.86 -25.93
N ALA A 77 -13.99 -9.32 -24.72
CA ALA A 77 -14.92 -8.31 -24.22
C ALA A 77 -14.89 -7.03 -25.08
N LEU A 78 -13.69 -6.57 -25.42
CA LEU A 78 -13.50 -5.37 -26.26
C LEU A 78 -14.05 -5.61 -27.68
N LYS A 79 -13.77 -6.75 -28.31
CA LYS A 79 -14.26 -7.11 -29.65
C LYS A 79 -15.78 -7.25 -29.71
N ASN A 80 -16.38 -7.74 -28.63
CA ASN A 80 -17.84 -7.90 -28.52
C ASN A 80 -18.54 -6.65 -28.00
N ASN A 81 -17.80 -5.57 -27.72
CA ASN A 81 -18.32 -4.34 -27.14
C ASN A 81 -19.07 -4.56 -25.80
N GLU A 82 -18.59 -5.50 -24.98
CA GLU A 82 -19.17 -5.83 -23.68
C GLU A 82 -18.95 -4.71 -22.67
N VAL A 83 -19.81 -4.62 -21.65
CA VAL A 83 -19.65 -3.68 -20.56
C VAL A 83 -18.62 -4.23 -19.55
N ILE A 84 -17.55 -3.48 -19.35
CA ILE A 84 -16.44 -3.81 -18.45
C ILE A 84 -16.44 -2.84 -17.27
N TYR A 85 -16.45 -3.37 -16.07
CA TYR A 85 -16.23 -2.57 -14.85
C TYR A 85 -14.88 -2.88 -14.21
N ILE A 86 -14.10 -1.84 -13.95
CA ILE A 86 -12.89 -1.91 -13.13
C ILE A 86 -13.32 -1.55 -11.71
N TYR A 87 -13.18 -2.50 -10.79
CA TYR A 87 -13.61 -2.35 -9.40
C TYR A 87 -12.40 -2.31 -8.47
N GLY A 88 -11.98 -1.11 -8.10
CA GLY A 88 -10.80 -0.88 -7.25
C GLY A 88 -11.08 -0.86 -5.76
N ASP A 89 -10.02 -0.65 -4.95
CA ASP A 89 -10.15 -0.21 -3.56
C ASP A 89 -10.08 1.32 -3.46
N TYR A 90 -10.51 1.85 -2.32
CA TYR A 90 -10.68 3.30 -2.07
C TYR A 90 -9.41 4.01 -1.59
N ASP A 91 -8.29 3.34 -1.42
CA ASP A 91 -7.01 3.95 -1.07
C ASP A 91 -6.17 4.30 -2.31
N ALA A 92 -4.98 4.87 -2.08
CA ALA A 92 -4.14 5.35 -3.18
C ALA A 92 -3.65 4.22 -4.08
N ASP A 93 -3.42 3.00 -3.57
CA ASP A 93 -3.01 1.86 -4.38
C ASP A 93 -4.15 1.41 -5.29
N GLY A 94 -5.32 1.13 -4.73
CA GLY A 94 -6.53 0.76 -5.48
C GLY A 94 -6.95 1.83 -6.48
N ILE A 95 -6.91 3.12 -6.11
CA ILE A 95 -7.23 4.24 -6.99
C ILE A 95 -6.25 4.31 -8.17
N MET A 96 -4.93 4.23 -7.92
CA MET A 96 -3.93 4.32 -8.99
C MET A 96 -4.00 3.13 -9.94
N GLY A 97 -4.14 1.91 -9.41
CA GLY A 97 -4.31 0.73 -10.24
C GLY A 97 -5.61 0.78 -11.07
N THR A 98 -6.70 1.28 -10.49
CA THR A 98 -7.97 1.52 -11.22
C THR A 98 -7.78 2.54 -12.34
N CYS A 99 -7.07 3.65 -12.06
CA CYS A 99 -6.76 4.67 -13.09
C CYS A 99 -5.91 4.09 -14.23
N ILE A 100 -4.92 3.24 -13.93
CA ILE A 100 -4.09 2.56 -14.93
C ILE A 100 -4.97 1.75 -15.90
N LEU A 101 -5.79 0.85 -15.37
CA LEU A 101 -6.63 0.00 -16.20
C LEU A 101 -7.73 0.78 -16.93
N TYR A 102 -8.32 1.78 -16.27
CA TYR A 102 -9.34 2.61 -16.88
C TYR A 102 -8.77 3.40 -18.07
N LYS A 103 -7.60 4.03 -17.91
CA LYS A 103 -6.97 4.82 -18.97
C LYS A 103 -6.67 3.98 -20.21
N ILE A 104 -6.07 2.79 -20.03
CA ILE A 104 -5.72 1.94 -21.16
C ILE A 104 -6.96 1.33 -21.82
N LEU A 105 -7.94 0.84 -21.07
CA LEU A 105 -9.13 0.20 -21.63
C LEU A 105 -10.11 1.20 -22.24
N SER A 106 -10.29 2.39 -21.63
CA SER A 106 -11.15 3.44 -22.17
C SER A 106 -10.56 4.11 -23.42
N SER A 107 -9.27 3.92 -23.72
CA SER A 107 -8.66 4.39 -24.98
C SER A 107 -9.14 3.58 -26.20
N VAL A 108 -9.70 2.38 -25.99
CA VAL A 108 -10.14 1.46 -27.06
C VAL A 108 -11.61 1.10 -27.00
N SER A 109 -12.32 1.39 -25.90
CA SER A 109 -13.77 1.14 -25.77
C SER A 109 -14.43 2.18 -24.88
N SER A 110 -15.61 2.65 -25.26
CA SER A 110 -16.47 3.53 -24.45
C SER A 110 -17.29 2.77 -23.39
N ASN A 111 -17.36 1.44 -23.45
CA ASN A 111 -18.12 0.61 -22.52
C ASN A 111 -17.27 0.15 -21.32
N VAL A 112 -16.26 0.94 -20.96
CA VAL A 112 -15.41 0.73 -19.79
C VAL A 112 -15.76 1.74 -18.71
N HIS A 113 -15.99 1.24 -17.52
CA HIS A 113 -16.36 2.04 -16.35
C HIS A 113 -15.43 1.71 -15.18
N ALA A 114 -15.24 2.67 -14.28
CA ALA A 114 -14.47 2.50 -13.06
C ALA A 114 -15.34 2.79 -11.84
N LEU A 115 -15.20 2.00 -10.79
CA LEU A 115 -15.99 2.13 -9.57
C LEU A 115 -15.16 1.71 -8.36
N LEU A 116 -15.30 2.47 -7.27
CA LEU A 116 -14.73 2.17 -5.96
C LEU A 116 -15.83 1.96 -4.92
N PRO A 117 -15.66 1.05 -3.95
CA PRO A 117 -16.61 0.90 -2.86
C PRO A 117 -16.63 2.13 -1.96
N ASN A 118 -17.77 2.43 -1.38
CA ASN A 118 -17.86 3.42 -0.32
C ASN A 118 -17.58 2.74 1.02
N ARG A 119 -16.44 3.09 1.66
CA ARG A 119 -15.97 2.50 2.91
C ARG A 119 -17.02 2.47 4.02
N PHE A 120 -17.84 3.52 4.12
CA PHE A 120 -18.82 3.68 5.21
C PHE A 120 -20.10 2.90 4.97
N LYS A 121 -20.50 2.71 3.71
CA LYS A 121 -21.74 2.03 3.32
C LYS A 121 -21.54 0.57 2.98
N GLN A 122 -20.45 0.22 2.31
CA GLN A 122 -20.23 -1.11 1.70
C GLN A 122 -19.08 -1.88 2.37
N GLY A 123 -18.17 -1.18 3.06
CA GLY A 123 -16.98 -1.78 3.65
C GLY A 123 -15.85 -1.92 2.63
N TYR A 124 -15.08 -2.99 2.74
CA TYR A 124 -13.93 -3.32 1.90
C TYR A 124 -14.30 -4.38 0.87
N GLY A 125 -13.80 -4.23 -0.36
CA GLY A 125 -13.89 -5.22 -1.41
C GLY A 125 -15.25 -5.34 -2.10
N LEU A 126 -15.41 -6.39 -2.90
CA LEU A 126 -16.60 -6.68 -3.67
C LEU A 126 -17.73 -7.19 -2.75
N SER A 127 -18.99 -6.83 -3.05
CA SER A 127 -20.17 -7.29 -2.31
C SER A 127 -21.28 -7.74 -3.25
N CYS A 128 -22.13 -8.67 -2.79
CA CYS A 128 -23.26 -9.16 -3.60
C CYS A 128 -24.21 -8.02 -4.05
N ASP A 129 -24.50 -7.06 -3.15
CA ASP A 129 -25.33 -5.89 -3.49
C ASP A 129 -24.70 -5.03 -4.61
N MET A 130 -23.38 -4.99 -4.68
CA MET A 130 -22.69 -4.28 -5.75
C MET A 130 -22.76 -5.07 -7.06
N ILE A 131 -22.57 -6.38 -6.99
CA ILE A 131 -22.69 -7.28 -8.15
C ILE A 131 -24.08 -7.19 -8.78
N ASP A 132 -25.16 -7.11 -7.96
CA ASP A 132 -26.52 -6.90 -8.46
C ASP A 132 -26.66 -5.58 -9.24
N LYS A 133 -26.07 -4.50 -8.74
CA LYS A 133 -26.06 -3.19 -9.44
C LYS A 133 -25.28 -3.26 -10.74
N LEU A 134 -24.12 -3.93 -10.75
CA LEU A 134 -23.31 -4.12 -11.93
C LEU A 134 -24.06 -4.98 -12.96
N LYS A 135 -24.77 -6.02 -12.52
CA LYS A 135 -25.63 -6.83 -13.39
C LYS A 135 -26.76 -6.01 -14.01
N ALA A 136 -27.40 -5.15 -13.23
CA ALA A 136 -28.42 -4.24 -13.73
C ALA A 136 -27.89 -3.19 -14.73
N ALA A 137 -26.57 -2.98 -14.76
CA ALA A 137 -25.86 -2.16 -15.74
C ALA A 137 -25.29 -2.98 -16.91
N ASP A 138 -25.82 -4.19 -17.17
CA ASP A 138 -25.44 -5.12 -18.24
C ASP A 138 -23.95 -5.51 -18.25
N THR A 139 -23.30 -5.49 -17.08
CA THR A 139 -21.89 -5.85 -16.95
C THR A 139 -21.65 -7.31 -17.30
N SER A 140 -20.66 -7.56 -18.15
CA SER A 140 -20.22 -8.91 -18.55
C SER A 140 -18.86 -9.28 -17.94
N LEU A 141 -18.02 -8.28 -17.65
CA LEU A 141 -16.69 -8.47 -17.10
C LEU A 141 -16.40 -7.48 -15.95
N ILE A 142 -15.98 -8.00 -14.81
CA ILE A 142 -15.41 -7.20 -13.72
C ILE A 142 -13.91 -7.47 -13.66
N ILE A 143 -13.11 -6.41 -13.58
CA ILE A 143 -11.67 -6.51 -13.28
C ILE A 143 -11.45 -5.87 -11.90
N THR A 144 -11.14 -6.68 -10.89
CA THR A 144 -10.85 -6.13 -9.55
C THR A 144 -9.44 -5.60 -9.50
N VAL A 145 -9.21 -4.57 -8.70
CA VAL A 145 -7.89 -3.96 -8.48
C VAL A 145 -7.67 -3.78 -6.99
N ASP A 146 -6.59 -4.37 -6.46
CA ASP A 146 -6.22 -4.28 -5.06
C ASP A 146 -7.28 -4.88 -4.10
N ASN A 147 -8.06 -5.80 -4.62
CA ASN A 147 -9.04 -6.59 -3.87
C ASN A 147 -9.49 -7.81 -4.66
N GLY A 148 -10.25 -8.70 -4.00
CA GLY A 148 -10.94 -9.80 -4.67
C GLY A 148 -10.40 -11.18 -4.32
N ILE A 149 -9.14 -11.33 -3.90
CA ILE A 149 -8.55 -12.65 -3.64
C ILE A 149 -9.22 -13.40 -2.48
N THR A 150 -9.88 -12.71 -1.59
CA THR A 150 -10.62 -13.30 -0.46
C THR A 150 -12.14 -13.36 -0.69
N ALA A 151 -12.64 -12.83 -1.82
CA ALA A 151 -14.06 -12.68 -2.14
C ALA A 151 -14.68 -13.95 -2.77
N VAL A 152 -14.51 -15.13 -2.13
CA VAL A 152 -14.94 -16.42 -2.68
C VAL A 152 -16.44 -16.44 -3.00
N LYS A 153 -17.27 -16.01 -2.03
CA LYS A 153 -18.74 -16.02 -2.16
C LYS A 153 -19.24 -15.02 -3.20
N GLU A 154 -18.64 -13.84 -3.22
CA GLU A 154 -19.03 -12.76 -4.12
C GLU A 154 -18.70 -13.12 -5.58
N ILE A 155 -17.55 -13.74 -5.80
CA ILE A 155 -17.14 -14.16 -7.17
C ILE A 155 -17.96 -15.34 -7.65
N ASP A 156 -18.28 -16.31 -6.79
CA ASP A 156 -19.22 -17.39 -7.13
C ASP A 156 -20.62 -16.83 -7.46
N TYR A 157 -21.05 -15.80 -6.73
CA TYR A 157 -22.30 -15.11 -7.02
C TYR A 157 -22.27 -14.38 -8.37
N ALA A 158 -21.21 -13.67 -8.70
CA ALA A 158 -21.02 -13.00 -9.99
C ALA A 158 -21.07 -14.02 -11.15
N SER A 159 -20.38 -15.15 -10.99
CA SER A 159 -20.39 -16.24 -11.99
C SER A 159 -21.78 -16.80 -12.25
N LYS A 160 -22.60 -17.00 -11.20
CA LYS A 160 -23.99 -17.44 -11.31
C LYS A 160 -24.87 -16.45 -12.08
N LEU A 161 -24.53 -15.17 -12.05
CA LEU A 161 -25.20 -14.13 -12.82
C LEU A 161 -24.63 -13.96 -14.24
N GLY A 162 -23.66 -14.77 -14.64
CA GLY A 162 -23.00 -14.71 -15.94
C GLY A 162 -22.05 -13.52 -16.08
N ILE A 163 -21.43 -13.09 -15.00
CA ILE A 163 -20.38 -12.06 -14.98
C ILE A 163 -19.05 -12.74 -14.73
N ASP A 164 -18.11 -12.59 -15.66
CA ASP A 164 -16.73 -13.04 -15.48
C ASP A 164 -15.96 -12.06 -14.59
N VAL A 165 -15.06 -12.60 -13.75
CA VAL A 165 -14.22 -11.77 -12.88
C VAL A 165 -12.74 -12.08 -13.13
N ILE A 166 -11.96 -11.03 -13.41
CA ILE A 166 -10.49 -11.06 -13.41
C ILE A 166 -10.02 -10.39 -12.14
N ILE A 167 -9.23 -11.08 -11.33
CA ILE A 167 -8.66 -10.53 -10.10
C ILE A 167 -7.25 -10.00 -10.40
N THR A 168 -6.98 -8.73 -10.04
CA THR A 168 -5.63 -8.18 -9.87
C THR A 168 -5.47 -7.74 -8.43
N ASP A 169 -4.73 -8.52 -7.64
CA ASP A 169 -4.63 -8.35 -6.20
C ASP A 169 -3.26 -8.80 -5.67
N HIS A 170 -2.85 -8.29 -4.53
CA HIS A 170 -1.57 -8.62 -3.90
C HIS A 170 -1.72 -9.08 -2.44
N HIS A 171 -2.93 -9.08 -1.93
CA HIS A 171 -3.22 -9.54 -0.57
C HIS A 171 -2.93 -11.02 -0.39
N GLU A 172 -2.74 -11.44 0.87
CA GLU A 172 -2.54 -12.84 1.23
C GLU A 172 -3.75 -13.69 0.83
N CYS A 173 -3.47 -14.86 0.27
CA CYS A 173 -4.51 -15.80 -0.14
C CYS A 173 -5.06 -16.55 1.07
N ASN A 174 -6.37 -16.81 1.09
CA ASN A 174 -6.98 -17.77 1.98
C ASN A 174 -6.68 -19.22 1.52
N GLU A 175 -7.00 -20.21 2.37
CA GLU A 175 -6.91 -21.63 2.00
C GLU A 175 -7.74 -21.94 0.74
N GLU A 176 -8.94 -21.35 0.65
CA GLU A 176 -9.82 -21.45 -0.52
C GLU A 176 -9.68 -20.21 -1.38
N LEU A 177 -9.36 -20.42 -2.66
CA LEU A 177 -9.29 -19.36 -3.66
C LEU A 177 -10.65 -19.18 -4.36
N PRO A 178 -11.02 -17.92 -4.72
CA PRO A 178 -12.21 -17.67 -5.51
C PRO A 178 -12.10 -18.31 -6.90
N GLN A 179 -13.24 -18.82 -7.42
CA GLN A 179 -13.34 -19.42 -8.76
C GLN A 179 -13.49 -18.32 -9.83
N ALA A 180 -12.54 -17.38 -9.84
CA ALA A 180 -12.50 -16.31 -10.83
C ALA A 180 -12.10 -16.80 -12.22
N TYR A 181 -12.45 -16.01 -13.24
CA TYR A 181 -12.03 -16.33 -14.63
C TYR A 181 -10.49 -16.36 -14.73
N SER A 182 -9.78 -15.40 -14.12
CA SER A 182 -8.33 -15.43 -13.94
C SER A 182 -7.91 -14.70 -12.67
N ILE A 183 -6.73 -15.06 -12.11
CA ILE A 183 -6.18 -14.48 -10.87
C ILE A 183 -4.74 -14.07 -11.12
N LEU A 184 -4.51 -12.75 -11.13
CA LEU A 184 -3.18 -12.15 -11.14
C LEU A 184 -2.85 -11.70 -9.71
N ASN A 185 -2.23 -12.59 -8.96
CA ASN A 185 -1.75 -12.33 -7.60
C ASN A 185 -0.41 -13.06 -7.42
N PRO A 186 0.69 -12.33 -7.18
CA PRO A 186 2.02 -12.94 -7.06
C PRO A 186 2.14 -13.91 -5.89
N LYS A 187 1.27 -13.81 -4.88
CA LYS A 187 1.23 -14.67 -3.69
C LYS A 187 0.31 -15.89 -3.86
N LYS A 188 -0.36 -16.03 -4.99
CA LYS A 188 -1.21 -17.20 -5.29
C LYS A 188 -0.36 -18.48 -5.17
N PRO A 189 -0.88 -19.58 -4.57
CA PRO A 189 -0.18 -20.85 -4.53
C PRO A 189 0.29 -21.30 -5.91
N ASN A 190 1.54 -21.76 -6.00
CA ASN A 190 2.20 -22.20 -7.24
C ASN A 190 2.33 -21.13 -8.33
N GLU A 191 2.19 -19.85 -7.99
CA GLU A 191 2.40 -18.75 -8.94
C GLU A 191 3.89 -18.61 -9.29
N PRO A 192 4.27 -18.72 -10.58
CA PRO A 192 5.68 -18.67 -11.00
C PRO A 192 6.26 -17.26 -11.00
N TYR A 193 5.44 -16.21 -10.91
CA TYR A 193 5.94 -14.84 -10.86
C TYR A 193 6.94 -14.68 -9.70
N PRO A 194 8.21 -14.31 -9.97
CA PRO A 194 9.26 -14.47 -8.97
C PRO A 194 9.20 -13.44 -7.84
N PHE A 195 8.70 -12.21 -8.11
CA PHE A 195 8.64 -11.14 -7.12
C PHE A 195 7.26 -11.08 -6.46
N LYS A 196 7.21 -11.34 -5.14
CA LYS A 196 5.93 -11.52 -4.41
C LYS A 196 5.35 -10.26 -3.79
N ASP A 197 6.13 -9.19 -3.69
CA ASP A 197 5.79 -7.99 -2.92
C ASP A 197 5.25 -6.84 -3.78
N LEU A 198 4.73 -7.12 -4.99
CA LEU A 198 4.04 -6.09 -5.79
C LEU A 198 2.80 -5.59 -5.05
N CYS A 199 2.47 -4.29 -5.22
CA CYS A 199 1.19 -3.71 -4.81
C CYS A 199 0.11 -3.87 -5.90
N GLY A 200 -1.15 -3.54 -5.60
CA GLY A 200 -2.28 -3.65 -6.53
C GLY A 200 -2.09 -2.82 -7.80
N ALA A 201 -1.63 -1.57 -7.69
CA ALA A 201 -1.34 -0.71 -8.85
C ALA A 201 -0.20 -1.25 -9.72
N ALA A 202 0.82 -1.88 -9.11
CA ALA A 202 1.90 -2.50 -9.87
C ALA A 202 1.40 -3.72 -10.65
N ILE A 203 0.50 -4.54 -10.10
CA ILE A 203 -0.11 -5.67 -10.82
C ILE A 203 -1.01 -5.17 -11.96
N ALA A 204 -1.81 -4.13 -11.72
CA ALA A 204 -2.58 -3.47 -12.77
C ALA A 204 -1.67 -2.94 -13.90
N PHE A 205 -0.51 -2.37 -13.55
CA PHE A 205 0.51 -1.95 -14.52
C PHE A 205 1.08 -3.13 -15.30
N LYS A 206 1.36 -4.27 -14.68
CA LYS A 206 1.82 -5.50 -15.37
C LYS A 206 0.78 -5.99 -16.37
N LEU A 207 -0.51 -5.98 -16.02
CA LEU A 207 -1.59 -6.31 -16.95
C LEU A 207 -1.65 -5.32 -18.12
N ALA A 208 -1.50 -4.02 -17.85
CA ALA A 208 -1.47 -2.99 -18.88
C ALA A 208 -0.27 -3.15 -19.84
N LEU A 209 0.93 -3.46 -19.32
CA LEU A 209 2.10 -3.76 -20.16
C LEU A 209 1.85 -4.95 -21.08
N ALA A 210 1.26 -6.03 -20.56
CA ALA A 210 0.94 -7.21 -21.35
C ALA A 210 -0.12 -6.91 -22.44
N MET A 211 -1.09 -6.03 -22.18
CA MET A 211 -2.05 -5.55 -23.17
C MET A 211 -1.36 -4.76 -24.29
N ILE A 212 -0.40 -3.90 -23.96
CA ILE A 212 0.39 -3.14 -24.96
C ILE A 212 1.23 -4.09 -25.80
N GLU A 213 1.91 -5.03 -25.20
CA GLU A 213 2.76 -6.02 -25.89
C GLU A 213 1.96 -6.90 -26.85
N GLN A 214 0.75 -7.33 -26.46
CA GLN A 214 -0.17 -8.10 -27.30
C GLN A 214 -0.96 -7.23 -28.30
N LYS A 215 -0.72 -5.90 -28.32
CA LYS A 215 -1.39 -4.94 -29.19
C LYS A 215 -2.92 -4.92 -29.03
N ILE A 216 -3.42 -5.25 -27.85
CA ILE A 216 -4.84 -5.13 -27.48
C ILE A 216 -5.21 -3.66 -27.31
N ALA A 217 -4.31 -2.88 -26.72
CA ALA A 217 -4.46 -1.44 -26.55
C ALA A 217 -3.08 -0.76 -26.63
N SER A 218 -3.06 0.57 -26.79
CA SER A 218 -1.85 1.38 -26.76
C SER A 218 -2.03 2.56 -25.82
N TYR A 219 -1.07 2.77 -24.95
CA TYR A 219 -1.08 3.89 -24.02
C TYR A 219 0.35 4.34 -23.66
N ASP A 220 0.49 5.54 -23.08
CA ASP A 220 1.79 6.08 -22.63
C ASP A 220 2.26 5.32 -21.38
N ILE A 221 3.29 4.49 -21.55
CA ILE A 221 3.89 3.69 -20.46
C ILE A 221 4.46 4.61 -19.37
N CYS A 222 4.98 5.79 -19.73
CA CYS A 222 5.52 6.75 -18.76
C CYS A 222 4.45 7.25 -17.79
N GLU A 223 3.22 7.47 -18.27
CA GLU A 223 2.11 7.83 -17.41
C GLU A 223 1.70 6.65 -16.51
N LEU A 224 1.58 5.44 -17.07
CA LEU A 224 1.14 4.25 -16.33
C LEU A 224 2.12 3.89 -15.20
N ILE A 225 3.44 3.91 -15.47
CA ILE A 225 4.44 3.60 -14.44
C ILE A 225 4.51 4.68 -13.35
N THR A 226 4.22 5.94 -13.70
CA THR A 226 4.12 7.03 -12.71
C THR A 226 2.97 6.77 -11.72
N LEU A 227 1.81 6.32 -12.21
CA LEU A 227 0.68 5.94 -11.35
C LEU A 227 1.02 4.69 -10.50
N ALA A 228 1.65 3.68 -11.11
CA ALA A 228 2.08 2.47 -10.41
C ALA A 228 3.09 2.79 -9.28
N MET A 229 4.03 3.72 -9.51
CA MET A 229 4.97 4.21 -8.50
C MET A 229 4.24 4.84 -7.31
N ILE A 230 3.21 5.65 -7.56
CA ILE A 230 2.43 6.28 -6.48
C ILE A 230 1.74 5.20 -5.62
N GLY A 231 1.09 4.21 -6.23
CA GLY A 231 0.50 3.08 -5.51
C GLY A 231 1.55 2.31 -4.70
N THR A 232 2.68 1.95 -5.33
CA THR A 232 3.80 1.23 -4.69
C THR A 232 4.32 1.94 -3.43
N ILE A 233 4.50 3.26 -3.49
CA ILE A 233 4.98 4.03 -2.35
C ILE A 233 3.89 4.21 -1.30
N ALA A 234 2.64 4.42 -1.73
CA ALA A 234 1.50 4.66 -0.84
C ALA A 234 1.13 3.44 -0.01
N ASP A 235 1.24 2.24 -0.57
CA ASP A 235 0.96 0.96 0.10
C ASP A 235 2.11 0.49 1.01
N ILE A 236 3.24 1.21 1.00
CA ILE A 236 4.41 0.92 1.86
C ILE A 236 4.95 -0.51 1.64
N VAL A 237 4.87 -1.02 0.42
CA VAL A 237 5.52 -2.29 0.07
C VAL A 237 7.05 -2.14 0.07
N PRO A 238 7.82 -3.23 0.24
CA PRO A 238 9.29 -3.18 0.23
C PRO A 238 9.84 -2.52 -1.04
N LEU A 239 10.64 -1.46 -0.91
CA LEU A 239 11.32 -0.82 -2.05
C LEU A 239 12.60 -1.59 -2.44
N THR A 240 12.43 -2.86 -2.73
CA THR A 240 13.44 -3.80 -3.22
C THR A 240 12.98 -4.42 -4.53
N GLY A 241 13.85 -5.09 -5.27
CA GLY A 241 13.50 -5.77 -6.52
C GLY A 241 12.66 -4.89 -7.45
N GLU A 242 11.60 -5.45 -8.01
CA GLU A 242 10.78 -4.76 -9.01
C GLU A 242 10.06 -3.51 -8.48
N ASN A 243 9.67 -3.46 -7.20
CA ASN A 243 9.09 -2.25 -6.60
C ASN A 243 10.09 -1.08 -6.61
N ARG A 244 11.38 -1.35 -6.36
CA ARG A 244 12.42 -0.33 -6.47
C ARG A 244 12.57 0.15 -7.92
N ILE A 245 12.52 -0.76 -8.90
CA ILE A 245 12.61 -0.44 -10.32
C ILE A 245 11.44 0.47 -10.72
N ILE A 246 10.20 0.10 -10.36
CA ILE A 246 9.00 0.90 -10.60
C ILE A 246 9.12 2.29 -9.95
N ALA A 247 9.60 2.34 -8.71
CA ALA A 247 9.77 3.60 -7.99
C ALA A 247 10.85 4.49 -8.64
N LEU A 248 11.98 3.92 -9.03
CA LEU A 248 13.08 4.64 -9.68
C LEU A 248 12.64 5.25 -11.01
N ILE A 249 12.00 4.45 -11.87
CA ILE A 249 11.52 4.91 -13.18
C ILE A 249 10.40 5.93 -12.99
N GLY A 250 9.41 5.63 -12.15
CA GLY A 250 8.26 6.51 -11.92
C GLY A 250 8.65 7.88 -11.35
N LEU A 251 9.64 7.95 -10.45
CA LEU A 251 10.19 9.21 -9.94
C LEU A 251 10.93 10.02 -11.04
N ASN A 252 11.48 9.37 -12.03
CA ASN A 252 12.08 10.08 -13.17
C ASN A 252 11.00 10.55 -14.16
N GLU A 253 9.96 9.75 -14.39
CA GLU A 253 8.88 10.09 -15.32
C GLU A 253 7.94 11.17 -14.76
N ILE A 254 7.70 11.23 -13.45
CA ILE A 254 6.85 12.26 -12.86
C ILE A 254 7.36 13.67 -13.09
N LYS A 255 8.69 13.86 -13.25
CA LYS A 255 9.32 15.15 -13.52
C LYS A 255 8.82 15.81 -14.80
N LYS A 256 8.34 15.03 -15.75
CA LYS A 256 7.84 15.47 -17.08
C LYS A 256 6.38 15.05 -17.33
N THR A 257 5.68 14.67 -16.24
CA THR A 257 4.28 14.23 -16.35
C THR A 257 3.39 15.27 -17.03
N LYS A 258 2.45 14.79 -17.84
CA LYS A 258 1.38 15.59 -18.43
C LYS A 258 0.04 15.39 -17.73
N ASN A 259 -0.01 14.49 -16.75
CA ASN A 259 -1.23 14.24 -15.99
C ASN A 259 -1.58 15.46 -15.13
N LEU A 260 -2.71 16.09 -15.45
CA LEU A 260 -3.14 17.33 -14.79
C LEU A 260 -3.33 17.17 -13.28
N ALA A 261 -3.82 16.00 -12.84
CA ALA A 261 -4.03 15.77 -11.41
C ALA A 261 -2.70 15.73 -10.64
N LEU A 262 -1.66 15.14 -11.22
CA LEU A 262 -0.34 15.12 -10.61
C LEU A 262 0.29 16.51 -10.58
N ILE A 263 0.15 17.26 -11.66
CA ILE A 263 0.66 18.65 -11.74
C ILE A 263 0.00 19.50 -10.66
N GLU A 264 -1.33 19.52 -10.59
CA GLU A 264 -2.06 20.33 -9.61
C GLU A 264 -1.85 19.85 -8.15
N LEU A 265 -1.67 18.52 -7.92
CA LEU A 265 -1.34 17.99 -6.60
C LEU A 265 0.05 18.39 -6.13
N MET A 266 1.05 18.40 -7.04
CA MET A 266 2.40 18.86 -6.73
C MET A 266 2.42 20.36 -6.45
N ASP A 267 1.71 21.16 -7.24
CA ASP A 267 1.56 22.61 -7.03
C ASP A 267 0.90 22.92 -5.66
N ASP A 268 -0.21 22.24 -5.32
CA ASP A 268 -0.89 22.40 -4.02
C ASP A 268 0.00 21.98 -2.83
N ALA A 269 0.84 20.97 -3.03
CA ALA A 269 1.79 20.50 -2.02
C ALA A 269 3.09 21.32 -1.96
N ASN A 270 3.26 22.34 -2.81
CA ASN A 270 4.48 23.13 -2.98
C ASN A 270 5.72 22.25 -3.25
N LEU A 271 5.58 21.29 -4.16
CA LEU A 271 6.64 20.37 -4.57
C LEU A 271 7.28 20.82 -5.88
N ASN A 272 8.63 20.79 -5.93
CA ASN A 272 9.35 20.91 -7.18
C ASN A 272 9.39 19.54 -7.89
N PRO A 273 8.79 19.37 -9.08
CA PRO A 273 8.80 18.09 -9.78
C PRO A 273 10.20 17.51 -10.05
N HIS A 274 11.23 18.38 -10.19
CA HIS A 274 12.60 17.93 -10.46
C HIS A 274 13.32 17.35 -9.22
N GLU A 275 12.84 17.66 -8.02
CA GLU A 275 13.45 17.26 -6.73
C GLU A 275 12.56 16.30 -5.94
N ILE A 276 11.47 15.83 -6.54
CA ILE A 276 10.48 14.98 -5.87
C ILE A 276 11.09 13.64 -5.43
N THR A 277 10.76 13.24 -4.21
CA THR A 277 11.27 12.03 -3.56
C THR A 277 10.15 11.06 -3.20
N CYS A 278 10.48 9.81 -2.85
CA CYS A 278 9.51 8.88 -2.27
C CYS A 278 8.84 9.43 -1.01
N ALA A 279 9.58 10.17 -0.19
CA ALA A 279 9.02 10.81 1.00
C ALA A 279 7.95 11.85 0.63
N ASP A 280 8.13 12.63 -0.42
CA ASP A 280 7.12 13.58 -0.89
C ASP A 280 5.87 12.85 -1.39
N ILE A 281 6.04 11.76 -2.14
CA ILE A 281 4.91 10.92 -2.57
C ILE A 281 4.20 10.35 -1.34
N GLY A 282 4.91 9.67 -0.43
CA GLY A 282 4.32 8.98 0.72
C GLY A 282 3.70 9.90 1.77
N PHE A 283 4.29 11.09 2.01
CA PHE A 283 3.84 11.98 3.08
C PHE A 283 3.06 13.22 2.60
N LYS A 284 3.11 13.56 1.31
CA LYS A 284 2.39 14.74 0.79
C LYS A 284 1.35 14.39 -0.28
N ILE A 285 1.68 13.54 -1.27
CA ILE A 285 0.75 13.20 -2.37
C ILE A 285 -0.22 12.10 -1.94
N ALA A 286 0.26 10.92 -1.54
CA ALA A 286 -0.57 9.77 -1.19
C ALA A 286 -1.58 10.08 -0.06
N PRO A 287 -1.25 10.84 1.01
CA PRO A 287 -2.22 11.20 2.03
C PRO A 287 -3.40 12.06 1.54
N ARG A 288 -3.20 12.89 0.50
CA ARG A 288 -4.29 13.66 -0.13
C ARG A 288 -5.24 12.74 -0.89
N ILE A 289 -4.68 11.77 -1.63
CA ILE A 289 -5.47 10.75 -2.35
C ILE A 289 -6.24 9.89 -1.35
N ASN A 290 -5.57 9.37 -0.32
CA ASN A 290 -6.17 8.54 0.73
C ASN A 290 -7.26 9.26 1.55
N ALA A 291 -7.22 10.59 1.64
CA ALA A 291 -8.19 11.36 2.38
C ALA A 291 -9.61 11.21 1.78
N ALA A 292 -9.73 11.07 0.46
CA ALA A 292 -11.01 10.84 -0.21
C ALA A 292 -11.71 9.58 0.32
N GLY A 293 -11.03 8.44 0.32
CA GLY A 293 -11.57 7.17 0.81
C GLY A 293 -11.87 7.12 2.32
N ARG A 294 -11.29 8.05 3.09
CA ARG A 294 -11.48 8.12 4.54
C ARG A 294 -12.61 9.07 4.97
N MET A 295 -12.98 10.02 4.14
CA MET A 295 -13.83 11.14 4.53
C MET A 295 -14.99 11.38 3.56
N THR A 296 -14.90 10.93 2.30
CA THR A 296 -15.86 11.18 1.22
C THR A 296 -15.99 9.99 0.27
N ASP A 297 -16.52 10.22 -0.93
CA ASP A 297 -16.59 9.26 -2.02
C ASP A 297 -15.32 9.35 -2.90
N ALA A 298 -14.54 8.28 -2.94
CA ALA A 298 -13.28 8.20 -3.68
C ALA A 298 -13.46 8.16 -5.22
N ASN A 299 -14.67 7.92 -5.75
CA ASN A 299 -14.92 7.83 -7.20
C ASN A 299 -14.58 9.12 -7.95
N GLU A 300 -14.77 10.28 -7.33
CA GLU A 300 -14.38 11.57 -7.92
C GLU A 300 -12.85 11.69 -8.12
N THR A 301 -12.06 10.95 -7.33
CA THR A 301 -10.59 10.94 -7.47
C THR A 301 -10.18 10.23 -8.76
N ILE A 302 -10.83 9.12 -9.14
CA ILE A 302 -10.58 8.48 -10.45
C ILE A 302 -10.88 9.46 -11.58
N ARG A 303 -12.04 10.13 -11.54
CA ARG A 303 -12.42 11.13 -12.55
C ARG A 303 -11.39 12.25 -12.65
N MET A 304 -10.85 12.71 -11.51
CA MET A 304 -9.81 13.72 -11.47
C MET A 304 -8.53 13.27 -12.19
N PHE A 305 -8.03 12.05 -11.91
CA PHE A 305 -6.81 11.53 -12.54
C PHE A 305 -6.98 11.21 -14.03
N CYS A 306 -8.21 11.02 -14.48
CA CYS A 306 -8.53 10.67 -15.87
C CYS A 306 -9.05 11.88 -16.68
N SER A 307 -9.18 13.07 -16.08
CA SER A 307 -9.73 14.25 -16.73
C SER A 307 -8.64 15.08 -17.45
N ASN A 308 -9.03 15.65 -18.60
CA ASN A 308 -8.24 16.65 -19.33
C ASN A 308 -8.76 18.10 -19.09
N ASP A 309 -9.76 18.27 -18.22
CA ASP A 309 -10.26 19.60 -17.83
C ASP A 309 -9.50 20.10 -16.59
N ARG A 310 -8.57 21.04 -16.81
CA ARG A 310 -7.75 21.60 -15.75
C ARG A 310 -8.55 22.31 -14.67
N SER A 311 -9.65 22.96 -15.02
CA SER A 311 -10.49 23.67 -14.05
C SER A 311 -11.20 22.71 -13.11
N PHE A 312 -11.73 21.62 -13.66
CA PHE A 312 -12.29 20.52 -12.88
C PHE A 312 -11.24 19.88 -11.96
N VAL A 313 -10.08 19.52 -12.52
CA VAL A 313 -8.97 18.91 -11.75
C VAL A 313 -8.55 19.79 -10.59
N LYS A 314 -8.29 21.09 -10.84
CA LYS A 314 -7.87 22.03 -9.82
C LYS A 314 -8.91 22.17 -8.70
N SER A 315 -10.21 22.22 -9.05
CA SER A 315 -11.27 22.24 -8.05
C SER A 315 -11.28 20.99 -7.16
N LYS A 316 -11.04 19.79 -7.74
CA LYS A 316 -11.00 18.54 -6.98
C LYS A 316 -9.76 18.42 -6.10
N VAL A 317 -8.60 18.86 -6.58
CA VAL A 317 -7.36 18.93 -5.77
C VAL A 317 -7.56 19.83 -4.56
N SER A 318 -8.20 21.00 -4.72
CA SER A 318 -8.52 21.89 -3.59
C SER A 318 -9.37 21.16 -2.53
N VAL A 319 -10.42 20.45 -2.96
CA VAL A 319 -11.28 19.67 -2.05
C VAL A 319 -10.48 18.58 -1.33
N LEU A 320 -9.64 17.82 -2.04
CA LEU A 320 -8.79 16.79 -1.43
C LEU A 320 -7.83 17.37 -0.39
N SER A 321 -7.27 18.54 -0.67
CA SER A 321 -6.36 19.23 0.25
C SER A 321 -7.07 19.73 1.51
N GLU A 322 -8.30 20.25 1.39
CA GLU A 322 -9.13 20.64 2.53
C GLU A 322 -9.46 19.43 3.40
N ILE A 323 -9.91 18.34 2.79
CA ILE A 323 -10.20 17.07 3.47
C ILE A 323 -8.96 16.54 4.19
N ASN A 324 -7.79 16.56 3.53
CA ASN A 324 -6.55 16.12 4.13
C ASN A 324 -6.10 17.01 5.31
N LYS A 325 -6.28 18.33 5.22
CA LYS A 325 -6.04 19.27 6.34
C LYS A 325 -6.96 18.96 7.52
N PHE A 326 -8.24 18.73 7.27
CA PHE A 326 -9.17 18.32 8.31
C PHE A 326 -8.74 17.00 8.97
N ARG A 327 -8.43 15.98 8.16
CA ARG A 327 -7.91 14.70 8.67
C ARG A 327 -6.65 14.86 9.54
N GLN A 328 -5.69 15.70 9.10
CA GLN A 328 -4.47 15.98 9.86
C GLN A 328 -4.76 16.68 11.20
N THR A 329 -5.75 17.56 11.23
CA THR A 329 -6.17 18.25 12.47
C THR A 329 -6.78 17.25 13.45
N GLU A 330 -7.69 16.40 12.97
CA GLU A 330 -8.30 15.34 13.80
C GLU A 330 -7.25 14.32 14.28
N GLU A 331 -6.29 13.93 13.43
CA GLU A 331 -5.17 13.05 13.81
C GLU A 331 -4.34 13.64 14.94
N LYS A 332 -3.94 14.92 14.82
CA LYS A 332 -3.15 15.60 15.87
C LYS A 332 -3.92 15.68 17.19
N LYS A 333 -5.22 15.95 17.13
CA LYS A 333 -6.10 16.01 18.30
C LYS A 333 -6.21 14.65 18.98
N ILE A 334 -6.51 13.57 18.22
CA ILE A 334 -6.63 12.21 18.74
C ILE A 334 -5.29 11.76 19.35
N TYR A 335 -4.19 11.96 18.61
CA TYR A 335 -2.85 11.63 19.09
C TYR A 335 -2.51 12.34 20.42
N ALA A 336 -2.72 13.65 20.49
CA ALA A 336 -2.39 14.42 21.69
C ALA A 336 -3.22 13.98 22.91
N GLN A 337 -4.51 13.71 22.73
CA GLN A 337 -5.38 13.21 23.80
C GLN A 337 -4.96 11.81 24.27
N ALA A 338 -4.69 10.91 23.34
CA ALA A 338 -4.27 9.54 23.66
C ALA A 338 -2.87 9.54 24.35
N ALA A 339 -1.91 10.30 23.83
CA ALA A 339 -0.58 10.42 24.41
C ALA A 339 -0.64 11.00 25.85
N GLN A 340 -1.49 11.99 26.09
CA GLN A 340 -1.67 12.55 27.43
C GLN A 340 -2.17 11.49 28.43
N ILE A 341 -3.08 10.61 28.04
CA ILE A 341 -3.56 9.51 28.89
C ILE A 341 -2.41 8.54 29.19
N VAL A 342 -1.68 8.13 28.16
CA VAL A 342 -0.56 7.17 28.27
C VAL A 342 0.54 7.71 29.19
N GLU A 343 0.94 8.96 29.03
CA GLU A 343 1.96 9.61 29.86
C GLU A 343 1.51 9.77 31.33
N HIS A 344 0.23 10.07 31.55
CA HIS A 344 -0.31 10.20 32.91
C HIS A 344 -0.35 8.87 33.65
N GLU A 345 -0.69 7.77 32.95
CA GLU A 345 -0.81 6.44 33.57
C GLU A 345 0.50 5.63 33.59
N ASN A 346 1.60 6.16 33.09
CA ASN A 346 2.88 5.50 32.80
C ASN A 346 2.81 4.58 31.56
N PRO A 347 3.57 4.89 30.48
CA PRO A 347 3.58 4.09 29.24
C PRO A 347 3.87 2.60 29.43
N ASP A 348 4.59 2.21 30.47
CA ASP A 348 4.96 0.83 30.75
C ASP A 348 3.94 0.04 31.57
N SER A 349 2.83 0.66 31.96
CA SER A 349 1.81 0.02 32.81
C SER A 349 1.00 -1.07 32.10
N ARG A 350 0.99 -1.06 30.75
CA ARG A 350 0.22 -2.01 29.93
C ARG A 350 1.03 -2.52 28.75
N TYR A 351 0.78 -3.76 28.34
CA TYR A 351 1.36 -4.34 27.13
C TYR A 351 0.68 -3.85 25.86
N ILE A 352 -0.66 -3.75 25.91
CA ILE A 352 -1.50 -3.21 24.82
C ILE A 352 -2.32 -2.08 25.40
N TRP A 353 -2.27 -0.92 24.75
CA TRP A 353 -3.09 0.23 25.10
C TRP A 353 -4.42 0.18 24.35
N VAL A 354 -5.52 0.19 25.09
CA VAL A 354 -6.89 0.29 24.55
C VAL A 354 -7.51 1.60 25.07
N LEU A 355 -7.70 2.54 24.18
CA LEU A 355 -8.22 3.87 24.53
C LEU A 355 -9.47 4.17 23.71
N SER A 356 -10.46 4.78 24.35
CA SER A 356 -11.73 5.12 23.72
C SER A 356 -12.16 6.56 24.00
N ASN A 357 -12.84 7.18 23.03
CA ASN A 357 -13.38 8.51 23.20
C ASN A 357 -14.52 8.79 22.20
N PRO A 358 -15.65 9.40 22.62
CA PRO A 358 -16.75 9.72 21.74
C PRO A 358 -16.46 10.84 20.72
N SER A 359 -15.42 11.65 20.96
CA SER A 359 -15.02 12.73 20.05
C SER A 359 -14.06 12.27 18.95
N TRP A 360 -13.63 11.02 18.90
CA TRP A 360 -12.67 10.53 17.95
C TRP A 360 -13.33 10.05 16.66
N HIS A 361 -12.82 10.53 15.52
CA HIS A 361 -13.36 10.18 14.21
C HIS A 361 -12.90 8.78 13.78
N GLU A 362 -13.85 7.86 13.46
CA GLU A 362 -13.58 6.46 13.11
C GLU A 362 -12.62 6.28 11.92
N GLY A 363 -12.65 7.19 10.93
CA GLY A 363 -11.74 7.17 9.76
C GLY A 363 -10.29 7.54 10.08
N VAL A 364 -10.00 8.09 11.28
CA VAL A 364 -8.69 8.65 11.65
C VAL A 364 -8.01 7.87 12.78
N ILE A 365 -8.78 7.21 13.66
CA ILE A 365 -8.23 6.47 14.82
C ILE A 365 -7.11 5.49 14.43
N GLY A 366 -7.20 4.82 13.27
CA GLY A 366 -6.19 3.87 12.82
C GLY A 366 -4.83 4.50 12.48
N ILE A 367 -4.82 5.77 12.03
CA ILE A 367 -3.57 6.51 11.76
C ILE A 367 -2.92 6.90 13.08
N SER A 368 -3.71 7.46 14.01
CA SER A 368 -3.23 7.83 15.33
C SER A 368 -2.74 6.63 16.13
N ALA A 369 -3.43 5.48 16.03
CA ALA A 369 -2.98 4.23 16.66
C ALA A 369 -1.61 3.77 16.10
N GLY A 370 -1.39 3.87 14.79
CA GLY A 370 -0.11 3.54 14.16
C GLY A 370 1.03 4.42 14.67
N ARG A 371 0.82 5.73 14.72
CA ARG A 371 1.81 6.67 15.23
C ARG A 371 2.16 6.43 16.71
N LEU A 372 1.14 6.15 17.54
CA LEU A 372 1.36 5.80 18.95
C LEU A 372 2.10 4.48 19.08
N ALA A 373 1.75 3.46 18.29
CA ALA A 373 2.41 2.16 18.33
C ALA A 373 3.90 2.27 17.97
N GLU A 374 4.24 3.08 16.96
CA GLU A 374 5.62 3.35 16.57
C GLU A 374 6.38 4.13 17.65
N GLU A 375 5.77 5.17 18.22
CA GLU A 375 6.42 6.02 19.20
C GLU A 375 6.69 5.31 20.54
N TYR A 376 5.71 4.57 21.05
CA TYR A 376 5.81 3.86 22.34
C TYR A 376 6.33 2.44 22.20
N ASN A 377 6.53 1.94 20.98
CA ASN A 377 6.89 0.54 20.68
C ASN A 377 5.99 -0.47 21.40
N ARG A 378 4.66 -0.25 21.33
CA ARG A 378 3.61 -1.07 21.95
C ARG A 378 2.40 -1.13 21.03
N PRO A 379 1.64 -2.23 21.01
CA PRO A 379 0.37 -2.23 20.28
C PRO A 379 -0.61 -1.21 20.88
N PHE A 380 -1.30 -0.49 19.98
CA PHE A 380 -2.34 0.47 20.33
C PHE A 380 -3.65 0.14 19.64
N ILE A 381 -4.71 0.24 20.40
CA ILE A 381 -6.09 0.12 19.95
C ILE A 381 -6.81 1.42 20.33
N LEU A 382 -7.28 2.15 19.32
CA LEU A 382 -8.11 3.33 19.51
C LEU A 382 -9.54 3.03 19.08
N ILE A 383 -10.49 3.45 19.90
CA ILE A 383 -11.92 3.18 19.73
C ILE A 383 -12.67 4.52 19.63
N SER A 384 -13.39 4.71 18.52
CA SER A 384 -14.40 5.75 18.37
C SER A 384 -15.68 5.26 19.01
N GLU A 385 -16.10 5.93 20.09
CA GLU A 385 -17.32 5.57 20.82
C GLU A 385 -18.57 6.08 20.12
N SER A 386 -19.61 5.26 20.14
CA SER A 386 -20.99 5.64 19.84
C SER A 386 -21.91 5.04 20.91
N ASP A 387 -23.20 5.36 20.86
CA ASP A 387 -24.15 4.98 21.91
C ASP A 387 -24.23 3.46 22.17
N ASN A 388 -24.10 2.64 21.13
CA ASN A 388 -24.24 1.19 21.25
C ASN A 388 -23.00 0.45 20.74
N ILE A 389 -22.66 0.59 19.45
CA ILE A 389 -21.60 -0.16 18.79
C ILE A 389 -20.44 0.77 18.40
N CYS A 390 -19.35 0.64 19.09
CA CYS A 390 -18.12 1.38 18.89
C CYS A 390 -17.28 0.77 17.77
N LYS A 391 -16.50 1.61 17.08
CA LYS A 391 -15.55 1.18 16.04
C LYS A 391 -14.13 1.26 16.57
N GLY A 392 -13.39 0.15 16.49
CA GLY A 392 -12.00 0.08 16.93
C GLY A 392 -11.04 -0.13 15.77
N SER A 393 -9.85 0.43 15.92
CA SER A 393 -8.71 0.20 15.02
C SER A 393 -7.46 -0.11 15.83
N ALA A 394 -6.85 -1.24 15.53
CA ALA A 394 -5.65 -1.74 16.19
C ALA A 394 -4.41 -1.60 15.30
N ARG A 395 -3.28 -1.32 15.92
CA ARG A 395 -1.96 -1.35 15.29
C ARG A 395 -0.99 -2.07 16.20
N SER A 396 -0.18 -2.92 15.59
CA SER A 396 0.81 -3.75 16.28
C SER A 396 2.22 -3.22 16.16
N ILE A 397 3.13 -3.88 16.85
CA ILE A 397 4.58 -3.76 16.71
C ILE A 397 5.14 -4.99 16.00
N SER A 398 6.37 -4.88 15.50
CA SER A 398 7.05 -6.01 14.85
C SER A 398 7.12 -7.24 15.77
N GLY A 399 6.80 -8.39 15.23
CA GLY A 399 6.84 -9.68 15.94
C GLY A 399 5.60 -10.02 16.77
N PHE A 400 4.63 -9.11 16.94
CA PHE A 400 3.39 -9.39 17.66
C PHE A 400 2.17 -9.44 16.71
N ASN A 401 1.40 -10.50 16.73
CA ASN A 401 0.20 -10.67 15.91
C ASN A 401 -1.04 -10.15 16.65
N ILE A 402 -1.44 -8.89 16.34
CA ILE A 402 -2.60 -8.25 16.98
C ILE A 402 -3.93 -8.90 16.55
N PHE A 403 -4.00 -9.44 15.33
CA PHE A 403 -5.20 -10.11 14.85
C PHE A 403 -5.52 -11.36 15.69
N ASN A 404 -4.51 -12.18 16.02
CA ASN A 404 -4.70 -13.35 16.89
C ASN A 404 -5.13 -12.95 18.30
N ALA A 405 -4.59 -11.84 18.84
CA ALA A 405 -5.02 -11.31 20.14
C ALA A 405 -6.50 -10.89 20.12
N ILE A 406 -6.94 -10.21 19.06
CA ILE A 406 -8.34 -9.80 18.87
C ILE A 406 -9.24 -11.02 18.66
N LYS A 407 -8.83 -12.00 17.84
CA LYS A 407 -9.55 -13.24 17.59
C LYS A 407 -9.75 -14.06 18.86
N ASN A 408 -8.79 -14.09 19.78
CA ASN A 408 -8.92 -14.76 21.09
C ASN A 408 -10.07 -14.16 21.95
N SER A 409 -10.48 -12.93 21.64
CA SER A 409 -11.55 -12.22 22.32
C SER A 409 -12.79 -12.01 21.42
N GLU A 410 -12.97 -12.82 20.36
CA GLU A 410 -14.02 -12.64 19.34
C GLU A 410 -15.44 -12.64 19.90
N HIS A 411 -15.69 -13.37 20.99
CA HIS A 411 -17.00 -13.44 21.67
C HIS A 411 -17.45 -12.10 22.28
N LEU A 412 -16.56 -11.12 22.42
CA LEU A 412 -16.86 -9.75 22.87
C LEU A 412 -17.16 -8.79 21.72
N LEU A 413 -16.93 -9.23 20.48
CA LEU A 413 -16.98 -8.40 19.28
C LEU A 413 -18.20 -8.72 18.42
N GLU A 414 -18.72 -7.72 17.72
CA GLU A 414 -19.78 -7.88 16.73
C GLU A 414 -19.23 -8.29 15.36
N ARG A 415 -18.10 -7.68 14.97
CA ARG A 415 -17.35 -7.95 13.74
C ARG A 415 -15.88 -7.64 13.96
N PHE A 416 -15.01 -8.37 13.32
CA PHE A 416 -13.59 -8.06 13.27
C PHE A 416 -12.97 -8.58 11.99
N GLY A 417 -11.82 -7.97 11.61
CA GLY A 417 -11.03 -8.36 10.44
C GLY A 417 -9.67 -7.68 10.45
N GLY A 418 -8.74 -8.22 9.70
CA GLY A 418 -7.39 -7.66 9.63
C GLY A 418 -6.31 -8.73 9.47
N HIS A 419 -5.10 -8.36 9.79
CA HIS A 419 -3.92 -9.22 9.72
C HIS A 419 -2.96 -8.91 10.90
N SER A 420 -1.79 -9.55 10.93
CA SER A 420 -0.86 -9.48 12.06
C SER A 420 -0.48 -8.07 12.52
N ALA A 421 -0.33 -7.12 11.60
CA ALA A 421 0.12 -5.75 11.91
C ALA A 421 -1.04 -4.78 12.23
N ALA A 422 -2.25 -5.02 11.72
CA ALA A 422 -3.38 -4.12 11.84
C ALA A 422 -4.71 -4.87 11.81
N ALA A 423 -5.68 -4.41 12.61
CA ALA A 423 -7.03 -4.96 12.59
C ALA A 423 -8.08 -3.87 12.87
N GLY A 424 -9.28 -4.09 12.34
CA GLY A 424 -10.46 -3.30 12.63
C GLY A 424 -11.54 -4.16 13.26
N PHE A 425 -12.37 -3.57 14.11
CA PHE A 425 -13.45 -4.30 14.76
C PHE A 425 -14.62 -3.40 15.16
N SER A 426 -15.73 -4.03 15.50
CA SER A 426 -16.88 -3.38 16.13
C SER A 426 -17.15 -4.06 17.48
N ILE A 427 -17.38 -3.26 18.52
CA ILE A 427 -17.55 -3.75 19.89
C ILE A 427 -18.66 -3.00 20.60
N ASN A 428 -19.43 -3.67 21.45
CA ASN A 428 -20.36 -3.01 22.33
C ASN A 428 -19.60 -2.25 23.43
N LYS A 429 -20.00 -1.01 23.72
CA LYS A 429 -19.34 -0.14 24.71
C LYS A 429 -19.09 -0.82 26.06
N LYS A 430 -20.05 -1.61 26.54
CA LYS A 430 -19.95 -2.33 27.82
C LYS A 430 -18.85 -3.37 27.87
N ASN A 431 -18.37 -3.86 26.71
CA ASN A 431 -17.37 -4.91 26.61
C ASN A 431 -15.93 -4.38 26.55
N ILE A 432 -15.72 -3.06 26.41
CA ILE A 432 -14.38 -2.46 26.17
C ILE A 432 -13.40 -2.82 27.31
N SER A 433 -13.81 -2.70 28.57
CA SER A 433 -12.91 -2.99 29.71
C SER A 433 -12.49 -4.45 29.79
N GLU A 434 -13.43 -5.38 29.55
CA GLU A 434 -13.11 -6.81 29.54
C GLU A 434 -12.25 -7.18 28.31
N PHE A 435 -12.49 -6.55 27.18
CA PHE A 435 -11.66 -6.71 25.97
C PHE A 435 -10.21 -6.26 26.23
N GLU A 436 -10.00 -5.11 26.84
CA GLU A 436 -8.68 -4.60 27.22
C GLU A 436 -7.95 -5.58 28.16
N ARG A 437 -8.64 -6.08 29.21
CA ARG A 437 -8.07 -7.03 30.16
C ARG A 437 -7.57 -8.29 29.43
N ARG A 438 -8.41 -8.90 28.61
CA ARG A 438 -8.07 -10.12 27.86
C ARG A 438 -6.93 -9.94 26.88
N LEU A 439 -6.89 -8.82 26.18
CA LEU A 439 -5.79 -8.49 25.27
C LEU A 439 -4.44 -8.41 26.00
N ASN A 440 -4.41 -7.79 27.19
CA ASN A 440 -3.20 -7.68 27.96
C ASN A 440 -2.76 -9.04 28.56
N GLU A 441 -3.71 -9.90 28.97
CA GLU A 441 -3.44 -11.27 29.40
C GLU A 441 -2.84 -12.08 28.23
N TYR A 442 -3.49 -12.07 27.07
CA TYR A 442 -2.99 -12.72 25.87
C TYR A 442 -1.58 -12.26 25.50
N ALA A 443 -1.33 -10.96 25.55
CA ALA A 443 -0.02 -10.37 25.22
C ALA A 443 1.07 -10.85 26.18
N TYR A 444 0.77 -10.92 27.49
CA TYR A 444 1.69 -11.45 28.49
C TYR A 444 2.02 -12.92 28.24
N GLU A 445 0.99 -13.76 28.05
CA GLU A 445 1.13 -15.20 27.80
C GLU A 445 1.91 -15.52 26.52
N ASN A 446 1.81 -14.64 25.50
CA ASN A 446 2.50 -14.79 24.22
C ASN A 446 3.84 -14.03 24.16
N GLY A 447 4.39 -13.62 25.31
CA GLY A 447 5.77 -13.17 25.45
C GLY A 447 6.07 -11.81 24.82
N ILE A 448 5.08 -10.91 24.72
CA ILE A 448 5.24 -9.57 24.14
C ILE A 448 6.35 -8.74 24.80
N SER A 449 6.64 -9.00 26.10
CA SER A 449 7.68 -8.29 26.84
C SER A 449 9.06 -8.31 26.17
N LYS A 450 9.36 -9.36 25.41
CA LYS A 450 10.61 -9.50 24.64
C LYS A 450 10.67 -8.61 23.40
N LEU A 451 9.54 -8.09 22.94
CA LEU A 451 9.37 -7.29 21.74
C LEU A 451 9.32 -5.78 22.01
N LEU A 452 9.24 -5.37 23.28
CA LEU A 452 9.07 -3.97 23.66
C LEU A 452 10.35 -3.13 23.61
N TYR A 453 11.49 -3.72 23.25
CA TYR A 453 12.74 -3.01 23.03
C TYR A 453 12.86 -2.58 21.58
N ASN A 454 13.10 -1.29 21.36
CA ASN A 454 13.26 -0.76 20.01
C ASN A 454 14.71 -0.98 19.54
N THR A 455 14.92 -1.90 18.59
CA THR A 455 16.23 -2.14 17.98
C THR A 455 16.33 -1.33 16.69
N LYS A 456 17.35 -0.48 16.58
CA LYS A 456 17.71 0.21 15.34
C LYS A 456 18.86 -0.51 14.68
N TYR A 457 18.76 -0.68 13.37
CA TYR A 457 19.82 -1.30 12.58
C TYR A 457 20.59 -0.24 11.80
N TYR A 458 21.91 -0.44 11.69
CA TYR A 458 22.78 0.34 10.81
C TYR A 458 23.55 -0.58 9.86
N ASP A 459 23.88 -0.06 8.67
CA ASP A 459 24.47 -0.86 7.59
C ASP A 459 25.98 -0.93 7.70
N TYR A 460 26.63 0.15 8.17
CA TYR A 460 28.08 0.26 8.23
C TYR A 460 28.55 1.23 9.32
N GLU A 461 29.68 0.93 9.93
CA GLU A 461 30.40 1.80 10.86
C GLU A 461 31.77 2.13 10.27
N SER A 462 32.03 3.42 10.02
CA SER A 462 33.31 3.86 9.48
C SER A 462 34.37 3.87 10.58
N SER A 463 35.49 3.22 10.36
CA SER A 463 36.63 3.21 11.28
C SER A 463 37.28 4.60 11.45
N ASP A 464 37.23 5.41 10.40
CA ASP A 464 37.90 6.69 10.32
C ASP A 464 37.01 7.88 10.73
N GLY A 465 35.69 7.65 10.82
CA GLY A 465 34.68 8.68 11.11
C GLY A 465 34.62 9.80 10.05
N ILE A 466 35.27 9.63 8.89
CA ILE A 466 35.36 10.63 7.82
C ILE A 466 34.57 10.14 6.61
N PHE A 467 33.59 10.97 6.21
CA PHE A 467 32.86 10.77 4.95
C PHE A 467 33.37 11.77 3.90
N THR A 468 33.77 11.24 2.75
CA THR A 468 34.28 12.05 1.63
C THR A 468 33.14 12.75 0.89
N GLN A 469 33.44 13.81 0.13
CA GLN A 469 32.48 14.44 -0.78
C GLN A 469 31.93 13.42 -1.78
N LYS A 470 32.77 12.49 -2.22
CA LYS A 470 32.37 11.38 -3.12
C LYS A 470 31.35 10.47 -2.43
N PHE A 471 31.58 10.07 -1.18
CA PHE A 471 30.62 9.26 -0.43
C PHE A 471 29.24 9.93 -0.37
N ILE A 472 29.19 11.25 -0.08
CA ILE A 472 27.93 11.99 -0.01
C ILE A 472 27.20 11.97 -1.37
N SER A 473 27.92 12.12 -2.49
CA SER A 473 27.31 12.02 -3.82
C SER A 473 26.89 10.59 -4.17
N ASP A 474 27.68 9.60 -3.78
CA ASP A 474 27.42 8.20 -4.13
C ASP A 474 26.23 7.64 -3.33
N ILE A 475 25.97 8.12 -2.09
CA ILE A 475 24.84 7.67 -1.27
C ILE A 475 23.47 7.97 -1.93
N GLU A 476 23.40 9.00 -2.77
CA GLU A 476 22.21 9.34 -3.53
C GLU A 476 21.81 8.23 -4.51
N LEU A 477 22.78 7.42 -4.98
CA LEU A 477 22.51 6.25 -5.84
C LEU A 477 21.72 5.14 -5.13
N LEU A 478 21.67 5.15 -3.78
CA LEU A 478 20.81 4.24 -3.03
C LEU A 478 19.32 4.62 -3.11
N SER A 479 18.99 5.86 -3.54
CA SER A 479 17.61 6.27 -3.82
C SER A 479 17.00 5.36 -4.91
N PRO A 480 15.67 5.11 -4.86
CA PRO A 480 14.66 5.64 -3.94
C PRO A 480 14.70 5.01 -2.55
N PHE A 481 14.64 5.83 -1.50
CA PHE A 481 14.57 5.38 -0.11
C PHE A 481 13.15 5.11 0.34
N GLY A 482 12.96 4.12 1.21
CA GLY A 482 11.66 3.75 1.77
C GLY A 482 11.71 2.43 2.54
N TYR A 483 10.57 1.77 2.69
CA TYR A 483 10.49 0.53 3.45
C TYR A 483 11.45 -0.53 2.90
N LYS A 484 12.25 -1.15 3.76
CA LYS A 484 13.38 -2.07 3.49
C LYS A 484 14.55 -1.49 2.67
N ASN A 485 14.51 -0.22 2.29
CA ASN A 485 15.66 0.53 1.76
C ASN A 485 15.74 1.91 2.43
N PRO A 486 16.03 1.98 3.75
CA PRO A 486 16.08 3.21 4.51
C PRO A 486 17.27 4.10 4.13
#